data_5594cf3068ede6a524c20fc29cead4f0
#
_entry.id   5594cf3068ede6a524c20fc29cead4f0
#
_cell.length_a   1.000
_cell.length_b   1.000
_cell.length_c   1.000
_cell.angle_alpha   90.00
_cell.angle_beta   90.00
_cell.angle_gamma   90.00
#
_symmetry.space_group_name_H-M   'P 1'
#
loop_
_entity.id
_entity.type
_entity.pdbx_description
1 polymer ?
#
loop_
_entity_poly.entity_id
_entity_poly.type
_entity_poly.pdbx_seq_one_letter_code
_entity_poly.pdbx_strand_id
1 'polypeptide(L)'
;MVLRVNSPRWKHGETIPTKYTGDGADASPPLHFEGVPTGTKSFALVCDDPDAPVGTWVHWVIYDVPGVAKGLPEGVVTDASLPDGSRQGRNSWNKIGYGGPSPPPGKPHRYFFRLYALREPLNAPSGLTAKEVEAAARSKALEMAELMGTYGRG
;
A
#
# COMPACT_ATOMS: atom_id res chain seq x y z
N MET A 1 12.38 3.94 -18.31
CA MET A 1 11.83 2.74 -17.67
C MET A 1 10.56 3.10 -16.93
N VAL A 2 9.61 2.20 -16.89
CA VAL A 2 8.32 2.43 -16.24
C VAL A 2 8.38 1.91 -14.80
N LEU A 3 7.91 2.70 -13.85
CA LEU A 3 7.79 2.28 -12.46
C LEU A 3 6.89 1.04 -12.36
N ARG A 4 7.33 0.07 -11.58
CA ARG A 4 6.54 -1.14 -11.28
C ARG A 4 6.60 -1.43 -9.78
N VAL A 5 5.51 -1.97 -9.27
CA VAL A 5 5.44 -2.54 -7.92
C VAL A 5 5.02 -4.00 -8.05
N ASN A 6 5.80 -4.90 -7.47
CA ASN A 6 5.61 -6.34 -7.54
C ASN A 6 5.73 -6.95 -6.16
N SER A 7 5.22 -8.17 -6.01
CA SER A 7 5.46 -8.96 -4.81
C SER A 7 6.10 -10.29 -5.21
N PRO A 8 7.05 -10.82 -4.42
CA PRO A 8 7.57 -12.17 -4.66
C PRO A 8 6.58 -13.26 -4.26
N ARG A 9 5.41 -12.89 -3.71
CA ARG A 9 4.45 -13.85 -3.16
C ARG A 9 3.25 -14.11 -4.04
N TRP A 10 2.91 -13.19 -4.94
CA TRP A 10 1.87 -13.42 -5.95
C TRP A 10 2.13 -12.51 -7.14
N LYS A 11 1.62 -12.90 -8.30
CA LYS A 11 1.68 -12.08 -9.51
C LYS A 11 0.43 -11.23 -9.63
N HIS A 12 0.56 -10.10 -10.28
CA HIS A 12 -0.58 -9.20 -10.55
C HIS A 12 -1.79 -9.99 -11.04
N GLY A 13 -2.92 -9.80 -10.39
CA GLY A 13 -4.17 -10.47 -10.70
C GLY A 13 -4.40 -11.80 -10.00
N GLU A 14 -3.39 -12.37 -9.38
CA GLU A 14 -3.51 -13.65 -8.68
C GLU A 14 -4.02 -13.49 -7.25
N THR A 15 -4.34 -14.62 -6.62
CA THR A 15 -4.82 -14.63 -5.24
C THR A 15 -3.72 -14.24 -4.26
N ILE A 16 -4.05 -13.33 -3.35
CA ILE A 16 -3.13 -12.97 -2.26
C ILE A 16 -3.05 -14.13 -1.27
N PRO A 17 -1.84 -14.58 -0.89
CA PRO A 17 -1.70 -15.65 0.10
C PRO A 17 -2.36 -15.31 1.43
N THR A 18 -2.94 -16.30 2.07
CA THR A 18 -3.70 -16.17 3.32
C THR A 18 -2.90 -15.47 4.43
N LYS A 19 -1.59 -15.65 4.44
CA LYS A 19 -0.70 -15.02 5.44
C LYS A 19 -0.89 -13.50 5.53
N TYR A 20 -1.23 -12.86 4.40
CA TYR A 20 -1.35 -11.39 4.32
C TYR A 20 -2.79 -10.91 4.47
N THR A 21 -3.66 -11.78 4.94
CA THR A 21 -5.09 -11.49 5.08
C THR A 21 -5.53 -11.64 6.53
N GLY A 22 -6.76 -11.19 6.82
CA GLY A 22 -7.36 -11.36 8.13
C GLY A 22 -7.61 -12.82 8.53
N ASP A 23 -7.49 -13.76 7.59
CA ASP A 23 -7.64 -15.19 7.87
C ASP A 23 -6.30 -15.85 8.26
N GLY A 24 -5.21 -15.12 8.20
CA GLY A 24 -3.88 -15.59 8.55
C GLY A 24 -3.17 -14.67 9.52
N ALA A 25 -1.88 -14.51 9.34
CA ALA A 25 -1.06 -13.67 10.22
C ALA A 25 -1.38 -12.18 10.11
N ASP A 26 -2.11 -11.79 9.08
CA ASP A 26 -2.45 -10.38 8.81
C ASP A 26 -1.22 -9.49 8.66
N ALA A 27 -0.15 -10.06 8.14
CA ALA A 27 1.11 -9.35 7.89
C ALA A 27 1.03 -8.57 6.58
N SER A 28 1.65 -7.39 6.54
CA SER A 28 1.78 -6.68 5.27
C SER A 28 2.68 -7.48 4.33
N PRO A 29 2.37 -7.52 3.03
CA PRO A 29 3.15 -8.32 2.09
C PRO A 29 4.49 -7.65 1.76
N PRO A 30 5.51 -8.46 1.38
CA PRO A 30 6.73 -7.89 0.85
C PRO A 30 6.47 -7.33 -0.54
N LEU A 31 6.99 -6.14 -0.82
CA LEU A 31 6.81 -5.47 -2.10
C LEU A 31 8.18 -5.04 -2.64
N HIS A 32 8.34 -5.12 -3.96
CA HIS A 32 9.54 -4.66 -4.66
C HIS A 32 9.17 -3.50 -5.59
N PHE A 33 9.99 -2.45 -5.60
CA PHE A 33 9.83 -1.30 -6.48
C PHE A 33 10.88 -1.40 -7.58
N GLU A 34 10.45 -1.36 -8.83
CA GLU A 34 11.33 -1.46 -10.00
C GLU A 34 11.07 -0.32 -10.95
N GLY A 35 12.06 0.01 -11.78
CA GLY A 35 11.93 1.09 -12.76
C GLY A 35 11.74 2.45 -12.10
N VAL A 36 12.35 2.67 -10.93
CA VAL A 36 12.20 3.91 -10.17
C VAL A 36 12.74 5.08 -10.96
N PRO A 37 11.93 6.12 -11.22
CA PRO A 37 12.40 7.25 -12.02
C PRO A 37 13.50 8.04 -11.31
N THR A 38 14.42 8.58 -12.11
CA THR A 38 15.47 9.47 -11.61
C THR A 38 14.82 10.69 -10.95
N GLY A 39 15.33 11.08 -9.79
CA GLY A 39 14.76 12.22 -9.05
C GLY A 39 13.73 11.84 -8.01
N THR A 40 13.44 10.55 -7.85
CA THR A 40 12.55 10.09 -6.78
C THR A 40 13.18 10.37 -5.42
N LYS A 41 12.49 11.14 -4.58
CA LYS A 41 12.92 11.48 -3.24
C LYS A 41 12.17 10.71 -2.16
N SER A 42 10.96 10.28 -2.46
CA SER A 42 10.16 9.47 -1.53
C SER A 42 9.14 8.65 -2.29
N PHE A 43 8.53 7.70 -1.58
CA PHE A 43 7.40 6.94 -2.09
C PHE A 43 6.22 7.07 -1.14
N ALA A 44 5.03 6.98 -1.70
CA ALA A 44 3.80 6.80 -0.95
C ALA A 44 3.06 5.59 -1.53
N LEU A 45 2.37 4.84 -0.68
CA LEU A 45 1.62 3.67 -1.10
C LEU A 45 0.28 3.63 -0.38
N VAL A 46 -0.76 3.36 -1.14
CA VAL A 46 -2.12 3.16 -0.61
C VAL A 46 -2.63 1.82 -1.12
N CYS A 47 -3.09 0.98 -0.19
CA CYS A 47 -3.76 -0.28 -0.53
C CYS A 47 -5.25 -0.12 -0.27
N ASP A 48 -6.08 -0.40 -1.29
CA ASP A 48 -7.53 -0.28 -1.13
C ASP A 48 -8.29 -1.38 -1.86
N ASP A 49 -9.55 -1.56 -1.45
CA ASP A 49 -10.51 -2.50 -2.00
C ASP A 49 -11.72 -1.72 -2.51
N PRO A 50 -11.84 -1.53 -3.85
CA PRO A 50 -12.99 -0.83 -4.41
C PRO A 50 -14.26 -1.68 -4.46
N ASP A 51 -14.18 -2.96 -4.15
CA ASP A 51 -15.30 -3.89 -4.23
C ASP A 51 -16.02 -4.08 -2.89
N ALA A 52 -15.60 -3.38 -1.84
CA ALA A 52 -16.22 -3.50 -0.52
C ALA A 52 -17.68 -3.01 -0.57
N PRO A 53 -18.60 -3.66 0.20
CA PRO A 53 -20.03 -3.31 0.16
C PRO A 53 -20.35 -1.85 0.49
N VAL A 54 -19.53 -1.23 1.34
CA VAL A 54 -19.74 0.15 1.79
C VAL A 54 -19.01 1.19 0.91
N GLY A 55 -18.41 0.75 -0.20
CA GLY A 55 -17.55 1.60 -1.04
C GLY A 55 -16.10 1.24 -0.85
N THR A 56 -15.19 2.04 -1.39
CA THR A 56 -13.76 1.76 -1.30
C THR A 56 -13.31 1.67 0.16
N TRP A 57 -12.68 0.54 0.51
CA TRP A 57 -12.16 0.31 1.86
C TRP A 57 -10.64 0.38 1.82
N VAL A 58 -10.06 1.25 2.64
CA VAL A 58 -8.61 1.45 2.68
C VAL A 58 -7.98 0.48 3.68
N HIS A 59 -7.00 -0.29 3.20
CA HIS A 59 -6.30 -1.30 4.00
C HIS A 59 -4.95 -0.83 4.52
N TRP A 60 -4.27 0.08 3.81
CA TRP A 60 -2.94 0.52 4.21
C TRP A 60 -2.59 1.87 3.59
N VAL A 61 -1.98 2.74 4.39
CA VAL A 61 -1.46 4.03 3.95
C VAL A 61 -0.07 4.18 4.55
N ILE A 62 0.96 4.29 3.70
CA ILE A 62 2.33 4.52 4.14
C ILE A 62 2.97 5.53 3.20
N TYR A 63 3.72 6.48 3.75
CA TYR A 63 4.31 7.57 2.98
C TYR A 63 5.62 8.03 3.59
N ASP A 64 6.30 8.95 2.89
CA ASP A 64 7.64 9.40 3.24
C ASP A 64 8.62 8.22 3.33
N VAL A 65 8.37 7.16 2.54
CA VAL A 65 9.31 6.06 2.36
C VAL A 65 10.50 6.61 1.59
N PRO A 66 11.75 6.38 2.07
CA PRO A 66 12.93 6.95 1.41
C PRO A 66 13.03 6.60 -0.07
N GLY A 67 13.41 7.57 -0.89
CA GLY A 67 13.54 7.37 -2.33
C GLY A 67 14.58 6.35 -2.76
N VAL A 68 15.47 5.96 -1.84
CA VAL A 68 16.46 4.91 -2.08
C VAL A 68 15.93 3.52 -1.75
N ALA A 69 14.73 3.42 -1.18
CA ALA A 69 14.13 2.14 -0.84
C ALA A 69 13.86 1.33 -2.11
N LYS A 70 14.12 0.03 -2.04
CA LYS A 70 13.87 -0.89 -3.16
C LYS A 70 12.57 -1.65 -3.00
N GLY A 71 11.82 -1.34 -1.97
CA GLY A 71 10.55 -1.99 -1.65
C GLY A 71 10.21 -1.83 -0.19
N LEU A 72 9.25 -2.65 0.24
CA LEU A 72 8.84 -2.73 1.64
C LEU A 72 9.02 -4.18 2.11
N PRO A 73 9.53 -4.38 3.32
CA PRO A 73 9.68 -5.74 3.84
C PRO A 73 8.33 -6.34 4.22
N GLU A 74 8.28 -7.66 4.34
CA GLU A 74 7.12 -8.34 4.87
C GLU A 74 6.95 -7.99 6.34
N GLY A 75 5.70 -7.77 6.77
CA GLY A 75 5.40 -7.58 8.18
C GLY A 75 5.84 -6.25 8.76
N VAL A 76 5.62 -5.16 8.02
CA VAL A 76 5.87 -3.81 8.56
C VAL A 76 5.03 -3.63 9.83
N VAL A 77 5.69 -3.23 10.93
CA VAL A 77 4.98 -2.98 12.19
C VAL A 77 3.98 -1.83 12.02
N THR A 78 2.96 -1.81 12.88
CA THR A 78 1.86 -0.84 12.76
C THR A 78 2.10 0.45 13.54
N ASP A 79 3.36 0.78 13.79
CA ASP A 79 3.73 2.04 14.43
C ASP A 79 3.49 3.22 13.50
N ALA A 80 3.10 4.34 14.08
CA ALA A 80 2.80 5.55 13.30
C ALA A 80 4.03 6.08 12.56
N SER A 81 5.21 5.96 13.16
CA SER A 81 6.48 6.37 12.56
C SER A 81 7.46 5.21 12.61
N LEU A 82 8.21 5.03 11.54
CA LEU A 82 9.16 3.93 11.38
C LEU A 82 10.61 4.44 11.44
N PRO A 83 11.57 3.55 11.77
CA PRO A 83 12.98 3.98 11.91
C PRO A 83 13.60 4.63 10.68
N ASP A 84 13.14 4.29 9.48
CA ASP A 84 13.67 4.86 8.23
C ASP A 84 13.06 6.21 7.87
N GLY A 85 12.19 6.75 8.71
CA GLY A 85 11.52 8.02 8.49
C GLY A 85 10.14 7.90 7.85
N SER A 86 9.76 6.71 7.38
CA SER A 86 8.41 6.51 6.85
C SER A 86 7.38 6.68 7.93
N ARG A 87 6.17 7.08 7.51
CA ARG A 87 5.03 7.28 8.38
C ARG A 87 3.84 6.54 7.84
N GLN A 88 2.98 6.10 8.74
CA GLN A 88 1.78 5.38 8.35
C GLN A 88 0.54 6.20 8.68
N GLY A 89 -0.43 6.09 7.79
CA GLY A 89 -1.71 6.77 7.91
C GLY A 89 -2.80 5.85 8.45
N ARG A 90 -4.03 6.37 8.42
CA ARG A 90 -5.20 5.65 8.93
C ARG A 90 -5.84 4.82 7.83
N ASN A 91 -6.09 3.57 8.14
CA ASN A 91 -6.91 2.70 7.31
C ASN A 91 -8.39 2.90 7.63
N SER A 92 -9.26 2.19 6.92
CA SER A 92 -10.71 2.34 7.09
C SER A 92 -11.26 1.75 8.39
N TRP A 93 -10.45 1.00 9.14
CA TRP A 93 -10.78 0.62 10.53
C TRP A 93 -10.41 1.71 11.53
N ASN A 94 -9.98 2.87 11.04
CA ASN A 94 -9.52 3.99 11.85
C ASN A 94 -8.31 3.62 12.72
N LYS A 95 -7.43 2.76 12.17
CA LYS A 95 -6.20 2.31 12.81
C LYS A 95 -5.01 2.66 11.95
N ILE A 96 -3.83 2.72 12.57
CA ILE A 96 -2.57 2.96 11.88
C ILE A 96 -2.02 1.63 11.38
N GLY A 97 -1.55 1.60 10.11
CA GLY A 97 -0.84 0.47 9.56
C GLY A 97 -1.70 -0.41 8.66
N TYR A 98 -1.18 -1.59 8.37
CA TYR A 98 -1.82 -2.53 7.46
C TYR A 98 -2.90 -3.36 8.16
N GLY A 99 -4.07 -3.44 7.52
CA GLY A 99 -5.08 -4.44 7.83
C GLY A 99 -5.39 -5.20 6.56
N GLY A 100 -5.28 -6.51 6.56
CA GLY A 100 -5.40 -7.32 5.36
C GLY A 100 -6.83 -7.59 4.91
N PRO A 101 -6.96 -8.24 3.74
CA PRO A 101 -8.25 -8.65 3.20
C PRO A 101 -9.08 -9.45 4.19
N SER A 102 -10.34 -9.07 4.34
CA SER A 102 -11.32 -9.74 5.21
C SER A 102 -12.71 -9.62 4.57
N PRO A 103 -12.88 -10.03 3.30
CA PRO A 103 -14.14 -9.82 2.59
C PRO A 103 -15.25 -10.72 3.15
N PRO A 104 -16.52 -10.33 2.96
CA PRO A 104 -17.62 -11.23 3.28
C PRO A 104 -17.58 -12.44 2.35
N PRO A 105 -18.24 -13.55 2.71
CA PRO A 105 -18.34 -14.71 1.82
C PRO A 105 -18.95 -14.32 0.49
N GLY A 106 -18.46 -14.95 -0.60
CA GLY A 106 -18.96 -14.73 -1.93
C GLY A 106 -17.86 -14.42 -2.93
N LYS A 107 -18.17 -13.56 -3.90
CA LYS A 107 -17.26 -13.22 -4.97
C LYS A 107 -15.98 -12.57 -4.43
N PRO A 108 -14.78 -12.96 -4.93
CA PRO A 108 -13.55 -12.34 -4.49
C PRO A 108 -13.50 -10.84 -4.73
N HIS A 109 -12.88 -10.12 -3.82
CA HIS A 109 -12.60 -8.69 -3.98
C HIS A 109 -11.23 -8.48 -4.57
N ARG A 110 -11.03 -7.31 -5.19
CA ARG A 110 -9.73 -6.88 -5.71
C ARG A 110 -9.08 -5.94 -4.72
N TYR A 111 -7.77 -6.13 -4.50
CA TYR A 111 -6.98 -5.30 -3.60
C TYR A 111 -5.86 -4.66 -4.41
N PHE A 112 -5.86 -3.34 -4.48
CA PHE A 112 -4.90 -2.57 -5.27
C PHE A 112 -3.85 -1.96 -4.35
N PHE A 113 -2.58 -2.22 -4.65
CA PHE A 113 -1.45 -1.58 -4.00
C PHE A 113 -0.96 -0.51 -4.97
N ARG A 114 -1.26 0.75 -4.67
CA ARG A 114 -0.98 1.89 -5.55
C ARG A 114 0.26 2.61 -5.04
N LEU A 115 1.32 2.60 -5.86
CA LEU A 115 2.61 3.18 -5.52
C LEU A 115 2.80 4.50 -6.28
N TYR A 116 3.26 5.51 -5.57
CA TYR A 116 3.59 6.82 -6.12
C TYR A 116 5.07 7.09 -5.88
N ALA A 117 5.83 7.34 -6.94
CA ALA A 117 7.21 7.82 -6.84
C ALA A 117 7.17 9.34 -6.88
N LEU A 118 7.66 10.00 -5.83
CA LEU A 118 7.50 11.43 -5.63
C LEU A 118 8.82 12.18 -5.76
N ARG A 119 8.77 13.39 -6.33
CA ARG A 119 9.95 14.24 -6.49
C ARG A 119 10.38 14.94 -5.20
N GLU A 120 9.54 14.87 -4.17
CA GLU A 120 9.86 15.37 -2.82
C GLU A 120 9.04 14.61 -1.77
N PRO A 121 9.49 14.60 -0.50
CA PRO A 121 8.68 14.00 0.56
C PRO A 121 7.42 14.80 0.81
N LEU A 122 6.40 14.17 1.40
CA LEU A 122 5.21 14.88 1.86
C LEU A 122 5.51 15.73 3.08
N ASN A 123 6.45 15.29 3.91
CA ASN A 123 6.81 15.93 5.18
C ASN A 123 5.57 16.17 6.06
N ALA A 124 4.67 15.20 6.04
CA ALA A 124 3.39 15.28 6.73
C ALA A 124 3.43 14.49 8.04
N PRO A 125 2.57 14.81 9.00
CA PRO A 125 2.46 14.01 10.21
C PRO A 125 1.95 12.62 9.89
N SER A 126 2.15 11.67 10.80
CA SER A 126 1.51 10.36 10.72
C SER A 126 -0.02 10.51 10.88
N GLY A 127 -0.75 9.49 10.46
CA GLY A 127 -2.20 9.47 10.64
C GLY A 127 -3.02 10.12 9.54
N LEU A 128 -2.40 10.48 8.42
CA LEU A 128 -3.16 10.99 7.27
C LEU A 128 -4.07 9.90 6.71
N THR A 129 -5.19 10.31 6.14
CA THR A 129 -6.07 9.39 5.40
C THR A 129 -5.50 9.13 4.01
N ALA A 130 -6.00 8.07 3.35
CA ALA A 130 -5.63 7.78 1.97
C ALA A 130 -5.94 8.96 1.04
N LYS A 131 -7.10 9.60 1.23
CA LYS A 131 -7.52 10.73 0.43
C LYS A 131 -6.53 11.89 0.53
N GLU A 132 -6.07 12.19 1.74
CA GLU A 132 -5.08 13.24 1.99
C GLU A 132 -3.74 12.90 1.35
N VAL A 133 -3.28 11.66 1.50
CA VAL A 133 -2.01 11.21 0.92
C VAL A 133 -2.08 11.25 -0.61
N GLU A 134 -3.15 10.75 -1.20
CA GLU A 134 -3.30 10.72 -2.65
C GLU A 134 -3.38 12.12 -3.25
N ALA A 135 -4.09 13.04 -2.58
CA ALA A 135 -4.16 14.42 -3.03
C ALA A 135 -2.78 15.10 -3.03
N ALA A 136 -2.01 14.89 -1.95
CA ALA A 136 -0.65 15.42 -1.86
C ALA A 136 0.29 14.76 -2.87
N ALA A 137 0.17 13.44 -3.04
CA ALA A 137 1.02 12.67 -3.94
C ALA A 137 0.81 13.08 -5.40
N ARG A 138 -0.42 13.33 -5.83
CA ARG A 138 -0.72 13.70 -7.22
C ARG A 138 0.03 14.94 -7.67
N SER A 139 0.22 15.90 -6.80
CA SER A 139 0.95 17.13 -7.15
C SER A 139 2.46 16.94 -7.21
N LYS A 140 2.97 15.83 -6.67
CA LYS A 140 4.40 15.55 -6.53
C LYS A 140 4.85 14.30 -7.29
N ALA A 141 3.93 13.57 -7.90
CA ALA A 141 4.23 12.29 -8.52
C ALA A 141 5.05 12.43 -9.81
N LEU A 142 6.15 11.70 -9.89
CA LEU A 142 6.88 11.49 -11.13
C LEU A 142 6.25 10.37 -11.93
N GLU A 143 5.86 9.28 -11.26
CA GLU A 143 5.17 8.14 -11.85
C GLU A 143 4.32 7.44 -10.80
N MET A 144 3.37 6.65 -11.28
CA MET A 144 2.51 5.79 -10.47
C MET A 144 2.54 4.38 -11.01
N ALA A 145 2.35 3.41 -10.13
CA ALA A 145 2.24 2.00 -10.51
C ALA A 145 1.24 1.32 -9.60
N GLU A 146 0.72 0.17 -10.01
CA GLU A 146 -0.15 -0.59 -9.13
C GLU A 146 0.05 -2.08 -9.29
N LEU A 147 -0.13 -2.80 -8.18
CA LEU A 147 -0.16 -4.24 -8.11
C LEU A 147 -1.54 -4.61 -7.59
N MET A 148 -2.19 -5.56 -8.24
CA MET A 148 -3.51 -6.02 -7.81
C MET A 148 -3.42 -7.50 -7.42
N GLY A 149 -4.10 -7.85 -6.34
CA GLY A 149 -4.34 -9.24 -5.98
C GLY A 149 -5.79 -9.41 -5.60
N THR A 150 -6.27 -10.65 -5.63
CA THR A 150 -7.63 -10.98 -5.25
C THR A 150 -7.64 -11.80 -3.98
N TYR A 151 -8.74 -11.74 -3.24
CA TYR A 151 -8.98 -12.63 -2.12
C TYR A 151 -10.47 -12.76 -1.90
N GLY A 152 -10.91 -13.97 -1.62
CA GLY A 152 -12.31 -14.25 -1.36
C GLY A 152 -12.48 -15.32 -0.30
N ARG A 153 -13.68 -15.37 0.30
CA ARG A 153 -14.10 -16.41 1.23
C ARG A 153 -15.22 -17.21 0.58
N GLY A 154 -15.09 -18.52 0.68
CA GLY A 154 -16.07 -19.44 0.12
C GLY A 154 -17.41 -19.45 0.80
#